data_07c9b6da344a242930c3c95c097ddc35
#
_entry.id   07c9b6da344a242930c3c95c097ddc35
#
_cell.length_a   1.000
_cell.length_b   1.000
_cell.length_c   1.000
_cell.angle_alpha   90.00
_cell.angle_beta   90.00
_cell.angle_gamma   90.00
#
_symmetry.space_group_name_H-M   'P 1'
#
loop_
_entity.id
_entity.type
_entity.pdbx_description
1 polymer ?
#
loop_
_entity_poly.entity_id
_entity_poly.type
_entity_poly.pdbx_seq_one_letter_code
_entity_poly.pdbx_strand_id
1 'polypeptide(L)'
;MSDLFSLTRETLRRGIRLPPAGWVLAAILAFYVLAGLFGRDPWKGEDAIHIGAAWHMLNYSDWLSPDIAGRPFHEPPLYYWSAALTGMLFGWLLPLHEAMRVASGIWVALALMGLYYASRELYGEDSAAASPLLLAGCAGLLFHAHDAQPMLIALAAYAGGLGGLAAIGRKPRLTGIFYGLAVAGCFLGTGLAPTLPLLAIAPVAWWLSPDRPKALHTLLIGLAIAAVLILPWPLLLLNLEPARFHGWLATELA
;
A
#
# COMPACT_ATOMS: atom_id res chain seq x y z
N MET A 1 -25.29 25.04 -20.78
CA MET A 1 -24.06 24.37 -20.30
C MET A 1 -24.32 23.48 -19.09
N SER A 2 -25.37 23.74 -18.29
CA SER A 2 -25.85 22.89 -17.20
C SER A 2 -26.40 21.53 -17.64
N ASP A 3 -27.05 21.48 -18.80
CA ASP A 3 -27.74 20.26 -19.29
C ASP A 3 -26.78 19.18 -19.82
N LEU A 4 -25.62 19.60 -20.36
CA LEU A 4 -24.61 18.64 -20.84
C LEU A 4 -23.96 17.86 -19.67
N PHE A 5 -23.75 18.52 -18.52
CA PHE A 5 -23.21 17.90 -17.30
C PHE A 5 -24.22 16.99 -16.62
N SER A 6 -25.52 17.29 -16.69
CA SER A 6 -26.56 16.44 -16.14
C SER A 6 -26.75 15.17 -16.99
N LEU A 7 -26.71 15.26 -18.31
CA LEU A 7 -26.76 14.10 -19.21
C LEU A 7 -25.53 13.20 -19.10
N THR A 8 -24.34 13.77 -18.89
CA THR A 8 -23.11 12.96 -18.67
C THR A 8 -23.17 12.24 -17.33
N ARG A 9 -23.75 12.86 -16.30
CA ARG A 9 -23.94 12.21 -14.99
C ARG A 9 -25.00 11.09 -15.04
N GLU A 10 -26.05 11.26 -15.82
CA GLU A 10 -27.11 10.24 -15.98
C GLU A 10 -26.67 9.06 -16.86
N THR A 11 -25.91 9.33 -17.92
CA THR A 11 -25.31 8.29 -18.78
C THR A 11 -24.22 7.52 -18.08
N LEU A 12 -23.39 8.15 -17.25
CA LEU A 12 -22.40 7.47 -16.40
C LEU A 12 -23.10 6.66 -15.29
N ARG A 13 -24.26 7.08 -14.79
CA ARG A 13 -25.07 6.28 -13.83
C ARG A 13 -25.71 5.04 -14.46
N ARG A 14 -25.96 5.03 -15.77
CA ARG A 14 -26.53 3.87 -16.50
C ARG A 14 -25.48 2.89 -17.03
N GLY A 15 -24.20 3.28 -17.05
CA GLY A 15 -23.11 2.47 -17.59
C GLY A 15 -22.46 1.58 -16.56
N ILE A 16 -22.65 0.28 -16.72
CA ILE A 16 -22.06 -0.84 -15.99
C ILE A 16 -22.77 -1.10 -14.66
N ARG A 17 -23.97 -1.68 -14.72
CA ARG A 17 -24.52 -2.45 -13.60
C ARG A 17 -23.70 -3.73 -13.48
N LEU A 18 -22.68 -3.71 -12.63
CA LEU A 18 -21.98 -4.93 -12.24
C LEU A 18 -22.97 -5.85 -11.48
N PRO A 19 -22.84 -7.16 -11.63
CA PRO A 19 -23.76 -8.10 -11.01
C PRO A 19 -23.80 -7.90 -9.49
N PRO A 20 -24.97 -8.05 -8.85
CA PRO A 20 -25.21 -7.72 -7.44
C PRO A 20 -24.53 -8.64 -6.42
N ALA A 21 -23.78 -9.63 -6.86
CA ALA A 21 -23.15 -10.59 -5.95
C ALA A 21 -21.73 -10.12 -5.57
N GLY A 22 -21.59 -9.45 -4.43
CA GLY A 22 -20.29 -9.05 -3.87
C GLY A 22 -19.30 -10.22 -3.75
N TRP A 23 -19.78 -11.47 -3.61
CA TRP A 23 -18.95 -12.66 -3.62
C TRP A 23 -18.31 -12.95 -4.99
N VAL A 24 -18.96 -12.63 -6.11
CA VAL A 24 -18.39 -12.79 -7.46
C VAL A 24 -17.24 -11.83 -7.65
N LEU A 25 -17.41 -10.57 -7.25
CA LEU A 25 -16.31 -9.59 -7.25
C LEU A 25 -15.15 -10.08 -6.37
N ALA A 26 -15.46 -10.49 -5.14
CA ALA A 26 -14.44 -11.00 -4.23
C ALA A 26 -13.70 -12.22 -4.81
N ALA A 27 -14.41 -13.14 -5.47
CA ALA A 27 -13.80 -14.31 -6.12
C ALA A 27 -12.90 -13.91 -7.31
N ILE A 28 -13.33 -12.97 -8.15
CA ILE A 28 -12.53 -12.46 -9.27
C ILE A 28 -11.25 -11.79 -8.75
N LEU A 29 -11.37 -10.93 -7.75
CA LEU A 29 -10.20 -10.23 -7.19
C LEU A 29 -9.29 -11.19 -6.43
N ALA A 30 -9.83 -12.17 -5.69
CA ALA A 30 -9.04 -13.21 -5.04
C ALA A 30 -8.29 -14.06 -6.07
N PHE A 31 -8.97 -14.48 -7.15
CA PHE A 31 -8.31 -15.19 -8.24
C PHE A 31 -7.19 -14.34 -8.86
N TYR A 32 -7.45 -13.06 -9.14
CA TYR A 32 -6.45 -12.14 -9.66
C TYR A 32 -5.22 -12.07 -8.75
N VAL A 33 -5.40 -11.93 -7.44
CA VAL A 33 -4.30 -11.86 -6.47
C VAL A 33 -3.51 -13.16 -6.41
N LEU A 34 -4.18 -14.32 -6.49
CA LEU A 34 -3.54 -15.62 -6.27
C LEU A 34 -2.88 -16.20 -7.55
N ALA A 35 -3.45 -15.91 -8.73
CA ALA A 35 -3.12 -16.63 -9.97
C ALA A 35 -1.67 -16.45 -10.47
N GLY A 36 -0.92 -15.48 -9.98
CA GLY A 36 0.45 -15.21 -10.41
C GLY A 36 1.51 -15.32 -9.31
N LEU A 37 1.11 -15.69 -8.08
CA LEU A 37 2.03 -15.74 -6.94
C LEU A 37 2.91 -17.00 -6.96
N PHE A 38 2.40 -18.11 -7.50
CA PHE A 38 2.97 -19.42 -7.38
C PHE A 38 3.45 -19.97 -8.73
N GLY A 39 4.32 -20.99 -8.70
CA GLY A 39 4.75 -21.76 -9.86
C GLY A 39 5.81 -21.08 -10.73
N ARG A 40 6.56 -20.09 -10.21
CA ARG A 40 7.63 -19.42 -10.93
C ARG A 40 8.83 -19.06 -10.05
N ASP A 41 10.01 -19.26 -10.59
CA ASP A 41 11.25 -18.78 -9.98
C ASP A 41 11.37 -17.24 -10.08
N PRO A 42 12.20 -16.60 -9.22
CA PRO A 42 12.57 -15.20 -9.36
C PRO A 42 13.43 -14.99 -10.62
N TRP A 43 12.82 -14.52 -11.71
CA TRP A 43 13.52 -14.36 -13.00
C TRP A 43 13.80 -12.90 -13.37
N LYS A 44 13.03 -11.96 -12.82
CA LYS A 44 13.28 -10.52 -12.95
C LYS A 44 14.30 -10.08 -11.92
N GLY A 45 15.21 -9.17 -12.30
CA GLY A 45 16.23 -8.65 -11.39
C GLY A 45 15.64 -8.04 -10.11
N GLU A 46 14.63 -7.20 -10.24
CA GLU A 46 13.89 -6.57 -9.12
C GLU A 46 13.30 -7.63 -8.16
N ASP A 47 12.56 -8.59 -8.69
CA ASP A 47 11.94 -9.67 -7.93
C ASP A 47 13.00 -10.50 -7.15
N ALA A 48 14.13 -10.81 -7.79
CA ALA A 48 15.23 -11.54 -7.16
C ALA A 48 15.94 -10.73 -6.07
N ILE A 49 16.13 -9.42 -6.27
CA ILE A 49 16.74 -8.52 -5.30
C ILE A 49 15.88 -8.44 -4.04
N HIS A 50 14.58 -8.18 -4.17
CA HIS A 50 13.69 -8.02 -3.01
C HIS A 50 13.46 -9.33 -2.25
N ILE A 51 13.36 -10.47 -2.96
CA ILE A 51 13.35 -11.79 -2.31
C ILE A 51 14.68 -12.06 -1.59
N GLY A 52 15.81 -11.70 -2.22
CA GLY A 52 17.13 -11.83 -1.62
C GLY A 52 17.28 -11.04 -0.33
N ALA A 53 16.78 -9.81 -0.27
CA ALA A 53 16.78 -8.99 0.96
C ALA A 53 15.94 -9.62 2.08
N ALA A 54 14.72 -10.10 1.76
CA ALA A 54 13.87 -10.78 2.73
C ALA A 54 14.49 -12.10 3.19
N TRP A 55 15.14 -12.84 2.30
CA TRP A 55 15.88 -14.06 2.62
C TRP A 55 17.04 -13.78 3.58
N HIS A 56 17.79 -12.68 3.33
CA HIS A 56 18.89 -12.25 4.21
C HIS A 56 18.38 -11.95 5.62
N MET A 57 17.27 -11.21 5.75
CA MET A 57 16.64 -10.96 7.05
C MET A 57 16.34 -12.24 7.82
N LEU A 58 15.78 -13.25 7.14
CA LEU A 58 15.44 -14.53 7.79
C LEU A 58 16.67 -15.31 8.25
N ASN A 59 17.71 -15.38 7.42
CA ASN A 59 18.83 -16.28 7.70
C ASN A 59 19.90 -15.66 8.61
N TYR A 60 20.03 -14.32 8.59
CA TYR A 60 21.04 -13.61 9.39
C TYR A 60 20.45 -12.80 10.53
N SER A 61 19.12 -12.81 10.70
CA SER A 61 18.39 -12.05 11.72
C SER A 61 18.64 -10.53 11.69
N ASP A 62 19.00 -10.00 10.52
CA ASP A 62 19.24 -8.58 10.30
C ASP A 62 17.94 -7.88 9.88
N TRP A 63 17.10 -7.57 10.87
CA TRP A 63 15.78 -6.99 10.70
C TRP A 63 15.76 -5.48 10.49
N LEU A 64 16.89 -4.80 10.73
CA LEU A 64 16.97 -3.34 10.59
C LEU A 64 17.32 -2.92 9.17
N SER A 65 18.32 -3.57 8.56
CA SER A 65 18.83 -3.20 7.25
C SER A 65 19.56 -4.39 6.63
N PRO A 66 18.90 -5.20 5.78
CA PRO A 66 19.52 -6.39 5.22
C PRO A 66 20.68 -6.05 4.27
N ASP A 67 21.54 -7.03 4.05
CA ASP A 67 22.54 -6.99 2.99
C ASP A 67 22.07 -7.74 1.75
N ILE A 68 22.51 -7.31 0.58
CA ILE A 68 22.39 -8.05 -0.68
C ILE A 68 23.77 -8.24 -1.29
N ALA A 69 24.15 -9.49 -1.46
CA ALA A 69 25.48 -9.85 -2.00
C ALA A 69 26.67 -9.19 -1.25
N GLY A 70 26.53 -9.06 0.08
CA GLY A 70 27.57 -8.45 0.95
C GLY A 70 27.63 -6.93 0.87
N ARG A 71 26.60 -6.28 0.37
CA ARG A 71 26.48 -4.82 0.33
C ARG A 71 25.25 -4.37 1.11
N PRO A 72 25.33 -3.29 1.91
CA PRO A 72 24.18 -2.72 2.61
C PRO A 72 23.07 -2.36 1.62
N PHE A 73 21.84 -2.73 1.96
CA PHE A 73 20.66 -2.43 1.17
C PHE A 73 19.87 -1.31 1.84
N HIS A 74 19.81 -0.16 1.17
CA HIS A 74 19.32 1.09 1.74
C HIS A 74 17.85 1.36 1.39
N GLU A 75 16.98 0.39 1.66
CA GLU A 75 15.53 0.58 1.48
C GLU A 75 14.78 0.42 2.80
N PRO A 76 13.60 1.08 2.96
CA PRO A 76 12.76 0.92 4.14
C PRO A 76 12.28 -0.51 4.33
N PRO A 77 12.07 -0.97 5.59
CA PRO A 77 12.05 -2.41 5.89
C PRO A 77 10.69 -3.10 5.74
N LEU A 78 9.57 -2.38 5.65
CA LEU A 78 8.22 -2.96 5.82
C LEU A 78 7.90 -4.07 4.81
N TYR A 79 8.35 -3.90 3.56
CA TYR A 79 8.14 -4.96 2.57
C TYR A 79 8.90 -6.22 2.96
N TYR A 80 10.16 -6.08 3.35
CA TYR A 80 11.05 -7.19 3.72
C TYR A 80 10.59 -7.88 5.00
N TRP A 81 10.10 -7.11 5.98
CA TRP A 81 9.45 -7.69 7.17
C TRP A 81 8.22 -8.52 6.78
N SER A 82 7.36 -8.00 5.92
CA SER A 82 6.17 -8.73 5.49
C SER A 82 6.51 -9.98 4.68
N ALA A 83 7.50 -9.90 3.78
CA ALA A 83 7.97 -11.03 2.97
C ALA A 83 8.69 -12.09 3.82
N ALA A 84 9.54 -11.67 4.76
CA ALA A 84 10.19 -12.57 5.71
C ALA A 84 9.15 -13.28 6.61
N LEU A 85 8.16 -12.53 7.11
CA LEU A 85 7.08 -13.09 7.92
C LEU A 85 6.25 -14.12 7.16
N THR A 86 5.85 -13.81 5.91
CA THR A 86 5.12 -14.80 5.08
C THR A 86 6.00 -15.98 4.71
N GLY A 87 7.31 -15.78 4.51
CA GLY A 87 8.29 -16.84 4.36
C GLY A 87 8.34 -17.79 5.55
N MET A 88 8.33 -17.25 6.79
CA MET A 88 8.27 -18.05 8.02
C MET A 88 6.94 -18.81 8.16
N LEU A 89 5.83 -18.16 7.81
CA LEU A 89 4.50 -18.75 8.01
C LEU A 89 4.18 -19.84 7.00
N PHE A 90 4.63 -19.70 5.77
CA PHE A 90 4.25 -20.58 4.64
C PHE A 90 5.40 -21.38 4.05
N GLY A 91 6.66 -21.14 4.46
CA GLY A 91 7.84 -21.82 3.91
C GLY A 91 7.92 -23.31 4.22
N TRP A 92 7.09 -23.83 5.14
CA TRP A 92 6.92 -25.27 5.36
C TRP A 92 6.01 -25.94 4.32
N LEU A 93 5.18 -25.18 3.62
CA LEU A 93 4.21 -25.65 2.63
C LEU A 93 4.63 -25.30 1.19
N LEU A 94 5.30 -24.17 0.99
CA LEU A 94 5.65 -23.60 -0.30
C LEU A 94 7.18 -23.43 -0.42
N PRO A 95 7.74 -23.43 -1.64
CA PRO A 95 9.10 -22.96 -1.85
C PRO A 95 9.28 -21.58 -1.23
N LEU A 96 10.41 -21.31 -0.57
CA LEU A 96 10.59 -20.13 0.25
C LEU A 96 10.35 -18.81 -0.51
N HIS A 97 10.78 -18.73 -1.78
CA HIS A 97 10.57 -17.54 -2.62
C HIS A 97 9.08 -17.31 -2.94
N GLU A 98 8.29 -18.37 -3.11
CA GLU A 98 6.83 -18.25 -3.29
C GLU A 98 6.14 -17.86 -2.00
N ALA A 99 6.55 -18.45 -0.87
CA ALA A 99 6.06 -18.08 0.46
C ALA A 99 6.28 -16.58 0.75
N MET A 100 7.45 -16.04 0.38
CA MET A 100 7.76 -14.60 0.52
C MET A 100 6.91 -13.72 -0.40
N ARG A 101 6.59 -14.17 -1.63
CA ARG A 101 5.69 -13.44 -2.54
C ARG A 101 4.25 -13.34 -2.06
N VAL A 102 3.81 -14.17 -1.13
CA VAL A 102 2.49 -14.03 -0.50
C VAL A 102 2.32 -12.61 0.08
N ALA A 103 3.39 -11.98 0.55
CA ALA A 103 3.36 -10.59 0.99
C ALA A 103 2.89 -9.63 -0.12
N SER A 104 3.38 -9.79 -1.36
CA SER A 104 2.91 -9.00 -2.52
C SER A 104 1.42 -9.19 -2.75
N GLY A 105 0.92 -10.43 -2.69
CA GLY A 105 -0.51 -10.72 -2.79
C GLY A 105 -1.33 -10.03 -1.71
N ILE A 106 -0.84 -10.01 -0.46
CA ILE A 106 -1.49 -9.30 0.65
C ILE A 106 -1.57 -7.79 0.36
N TRP A 107 -0.47 -7.17 -0.08
CA TRP A 107 -0.45 -5.74 -0.38
C TRP A 107 -1.34 -5.38 -1.56
N VAL A 108 -1.39 -6.20 -2.61
CA VAL A 108 -2.34 -6.02 -3.73
C VAL A 108 -3.78 -6.16 -3.25
N ALA A 109 -4.09 -7.16 -2.42
CA ALA A 109 -5.43 -7.31 -1.85
C ALA A 109 -5.85 -6.09 -1.02
N LEU A 110 -4.93 -5.55 -0.20
CA LEU A 110 -5.15 -4.33 0.58
C LEU A 110 -5.38 -3.11 -0.33
N ALA A 111 -4.64 -2.99 -1.44
CA ALA A 111 -4.85 -1.93 -2.41
C ALA A 111 -6.24 -2.00 -3.07
N LEU A 112 -6.64 -3.19 -3.51
CA LEU A 112 -7.97 -3.41 -4.12
C LEU A 112 -9.11 -3.14 -3.12
N MET A 113 -8.96 -3.60 -1.88
CA MET A 113 -9.95 -3.34 -0.81
C MET A 113 -9.99 -1.85 -0.43
N GLY A 114 -8.84 -1.19 -0.31
CA GLY A 114 -8.75 0.24 -0.03
C GLY A 114 -9.42 1.06 -1.13
N LEU A 115 -9.21 0.70 -2.39
CA LEU A 115 -9.81 1.37 -3.53
C LEU A 115 -11.32 1.12 -3.63
N TYR A 116 -11.78 -0.11 -3.32
CA TYR A 116 -13.21 -0.40 -3.19
C TYR A 116 -13.84 0.51 -2.13
N TYR A 117 -13.22 0.62 -0.96
CA TYR A 117 -13.71 1.47 0.11
C TYR A 117 -13.70 2.95 -0.29
N ALA A 118 -12.62 3.44 -0.91
CA ALA A 118 -12.54 4.81 -1.40
C ALA A 118 -13.65 5.13 -2.40
N SER A 119 -13.86 4.26 -3.39
CA SER A 119 -14.90 4.40 -4.40
C SER A 119 -16.30 4.42 -3.80
N ARG A 120 -16.57 3.54 -2.83
CA ARG A 120 -17.81 3.48 -2.09
C ARG A 120 -18.10 4.78 -1.33
N GLU A 121 -17.10 5.32 -0.63
CA GLU A 121 -17.24 6.55 0.14
C GLU A 121 -17.42 7.80 -0.74
N LEU A 122 -16.80 7.83 -1.93
CA LEU A 122 -16.87 8.97 -2.86
C LEU A 122 -18.08 8.91 -3.80
N TYR A 123 -18.42 7.73 -4.31
CA TYR A 123 -19.39 7.59 -5.40
C TYR A 123 -20.60 6.72 -5.04
N GLY A 124 -20.61 6.07 -3.88
CA GLY A 124 -21.68 5.19 -3.42
C GLY A 124 -21.48 3.71 -3.77
N GLU A 125 -22.38 2.87 -3.24
CA GLU A 125 -22.32 1.40 -3.35
C GLU A 125 -22.32 0.91 -4.81
N ASP A 126 -23.12 1.53 -5.67
CA ASP A 126 -23.30 1.10 -7.07
C ASP A 126 -21.98 1.22 -7.89
N SER A 127 -21.08 2.12 -7.48
CA SER A 127 -19.81 2.37 -8.16
C SER A 127 -18.61 1.72 -7.46
N ALA A 128 -18.82 1.15 -6.27
CA ALA A 128 -17.73 0.68 -5.41
C ALA A 128 -16.84 -0.38 -6.08
N ALA A 129 -17.45 -1.27 -6.86
CA ALA A 129 -16.74 -2.36 -7.55
C ALA A 129 -15.95 -1.93 -8.79
N ALA A 130 -16.29 -0.78 -9.40
CA ALA A 130 -15.68 -0.36 -10.66
C ALA A 130 -14.18 -0.05 -10.51
N SER A 131 -13.82 0.67 -9.44
CA SER A 131 -12.44 1.14 -9.25
C SER A 131 -11.43 -0.01 -9.04
N PRO A 132 -11.65 -1.01 -8.18
CA PRO A 132 -10.72 -2.13 -8.05
C PRO A 132 -10.64 -2.98 -9.33
N LEU A 133 -11.74 -3.13 -10.10
CA LEU A 133 -11.69 -3.83 -11.39
C LEU A 133 -10.88 -3.07 -12.43
N LEU A 134 -11.02 -1.73 -12.48
CA LEU A 134 -10.21 -0.90 -13.36
C LEU A 134 -8.71 -0.98 -12.98
N LEU A 135 -8.40 -0.94 -11.68
CA LEU A 135 -7.02 -1.10 -11.22
C LEU A 135 -6.46 -2.48 -11.59
N ALA A 136 -7.22 -3.56 -11.37
CA ALA A 136 -6.82 -4.92 -11.73
C ALA A 136 -6.60 -5.07 -13.26
N GLY A 137 -7.34 -4.31 -14.08
CA GLY A 137 -7.17 -4.26 -15.54
C GLY A 137 -6.04 -3.36 -16.02
N CYS A 138 -5.39 -2.58 -15.16
CA CYS A 138 -4.26 -1.75 -15.55
C CYS A 138 -3.03 -2.60 -15.90
N ALA A 139 -2.45 -2.38 -17.10
CA ALA A 139 -1.29 -3.13 -17.58
C ALA A 139 -0.11 -3.11 -16.59
N GLY A 140 0.17 -1.96 -15.95
CA GLY A 140 1.23 -1.85 -14.95
C GLY A 140 1.03 -2.81 -13.78
N LEU A 141 -0.17 -2.87 -13.20
CA LEU A 141 -0.44 -3.79 -12.11
C LEU A 141 -0.47 -5.25 -12.62
N LEU A 142 -0.99 -5.51 -13.82
CA LEU A 142 -1.02 -6.85 -14.40
C LEU A 142 0.39 -7.48 -14.49
N PHE A 143 1.40 -6.67 -14.81
CA PHE A 143 2.79 -7.13 -14.91
C PHE A 143 3.51 -7.22 -13.56
N HIS A 144 3.10 -6.42 -12.56
CA HIS A 144 3.85 -6.25 -11.32
C HIS A 144 3.11 -6.70 -10.04
N ALA A 145 1.82 -7.04 -10.14
CA ALA A 145 1.02 -7.44 -8.98
C ALA A 145 1.58 -8.62 -8.17
N HIS A 146 2.35 -9.48 -8.85
CA HIS A 146 2.83 -10.73 -8.30
C HIS A 146 4.35 -10.76 -8.13
N ASP A 147 5.04 -9.68 -8.46
CA ASP A 147 6.48 -9.55 -8.23
C ASP A 147 6.75 -9.12 -6.78
N ALA A 148 7.88 -9.54 -6.23
CA ALA A 148 8.34 -9.02 -4.96
C ALA A 148 8.80 -7.58 -5.16
N GLN A 149 8.01 -6.60 -4.66
CA GLN A 149 8.38 -5.19 -4.78
C GLN A 149 7.70 -4.30 -3.73
N PRO A 150 8.43 -3.36 -3.12
CA PRO A 150 7.92 -2.44 -2.10
C PRO A 150 6.82 -1.49 -2.59
N MET A 151 6.79 -1.14 -3.89
CA MET A 151 5.81 -0.22 -4.47
C MET A 151 4.36 -0.69 -4.31
N LEU A 152 4.11 -1.98 -4.10
CA LEU A 152 2.77 -2.50 -3.78
C LEU A 152 2.26 -1.97 -2.44
N ILE A 153 3.15 -1.67 -1.49
CA ILE A 153 2.79 -1.02 -0.23
C ILE A 153 2.33 0.42 -0.48
N ALA A 154 3.05 1.17 -1.31
CA ALA A 154 2.63 2.53 -1.67
C ALA A 154 1.25 2.53 -2.34
N LEU A 155 0.99 1.57 -3.24
CA LEU A 155 -0.32 1.41 -3.88
C LEU A 155 -1.43 1.16 -2.85
N ALA A 156 -1.20 0.25 -1.90
CA ALA A 156 -2.13 -0.04 -0.81
C ALA A 156 -2.33 1.19 0.11
N ALA A 157 -1.25 1.90 0.41
CA ALA A 157 -1.26 3.11 1.21
C ALA A 157 -2.06 4.24 0.54
N TYR A 158 -1.86 4.48 -0.76
CA TYR A 158 -2.66 5.45 -1.50
C TYR A 158 -4.15 5.09 -1.50
N ALA A 159 -4.49 3.83 -1.79
CA ALA A 159 -5.87 3.38 -1.80
C ALA A 159 -6.54 3.49 -0.41
N GLY A 160 -5.87 3.04 0.63
CA GLY A 160 -6.36 3.11 2.01
C GLY A 160 -6.42 4.53 2.56
N GLY A 161 -5.40 5.35 2.26
CA GLY A 161 -5.33 6.76 2.65
C GLY A 161 -6.42 7.59 1.99
N LEU A 162 -6.65 7.44 0.68
CA LEU A 162 -7.75 8.08 -0.04
C LEU A 162 -9.11 7.64 0.51
N GLY A 163 -9.29 6.34 0.78
CA GLY A 163 -10.52 5.81 1.38
C GLY A 163 -10.80 6.41 2.76
N GLY A 164 -9.76 6.54 3.57
CA GLY A 164 -9.85 7.21 4.87
C GLY A 164 -10.25 8.68 4.72
N LEU A 165 -9.53 9.44 3.90
CA LEU A 165 -9.79 10.87 3.68
C LEU A 165 -11.18 11.14 3.06
N ALA A 166 -11.67 10.26 2.18
CA ALA A 166 -13.02 10.33 1.64
C ALA A 166 -14.12 10.24 2.72
N ALA A 167 -13.82 9.60 3.84
CA ALA A 167 -14.74 9.43 4.97
C ALA A 167 -14.55 10.48 6.09
N ILE A 168 -13.69 11.50 5.91
CA ILE A 168 -13.25 12.43 6.96
C ILE A 168 -14.41 13.15 7.70
N GLY A 169 -15.44 13.52 6.97
CA GLY A 169 -16.63 14.18 7.54
C GLY A 169 -17.58 13.24 8.29
N ARG A 170 -17.59 11.95 7.92
CA ARG A 170 -18.55 10.95 8.42
C ARG A 170 -17.96 10.04 9.50
N LYS A 171 -16.72 9.65 9.35
CA LYS A 171 -16.05 8.63 10.20
C LYS A 171 -14.67 9.10 10.67
N PRO A 172 -14.56 10.21 11.43
CA PRO A 172 -13.28 10.86 11.71
C PRO A 172 -12.26 9.95 12.41
N ARG A 173 -12.70 9.10 13.35
CA ARG A 173 -11.79 8.16 14.03
C ARG A 173 -11.16 7.17 13.08
N LEU A 174 -11.97 6.55 12.20
CA LEU A 174 -11.46 5.62 11.18
C LEU A 174 -10.57 6.34 10.16
N THR A 175 -10.94 7.56 9.76
CA THR A 175 -10.10 8.38 8.88
C THR A 175 -8.72 8.61 9.48
N GLY A 176 -8.61 9.02 10.75
CA GLY A 176 -7.33 9.23 11.40
C GLY A 176 -6.47 7.97 11.42
N ILE A 177 -7.08 6.82 11.74
CA ILE A 177 -6.37 5.53 11.76
C ILE A 177 -5.90 5.14 10.35
N PHE A 178 -6.79 5.11 9.37
CA PHE A 178 -6.43 4.71 8.00
C PHE A 178 -5.41 5.64 7.36
N TYR A 179 -5.55 6.95 7.56
CA TYR A 179 -4.59 7.91 7.06
C TYR A 179 -3.22 7.75 7.73
N GLY A 180 -3.18 7.57 9.06
CA GLY A 180 -1.94 7.35 9.79
C GLY A 180 -1.23 6.06 9.38
N LEU A 181 -1.98 4.95 9.24
CA LEU A 181 -1.45 3.68 8.75
C LEU A 181 -0.96 3.79 7.29
N ALA A 182 -1.68 4.54 6.45
CA ALA A 182 -1.29 4.76 5.06
C ALA A 182 0.03 5.54 4.96
N VAL A 183 0.17 6.64 5.71
CA VAL A 183 1.41 7.43 5.75
C VAL A 183 2.57 6.59 6.29
N ALA A 184 2.35 5.87 7.40
CA ALA A 184 3.38 5.01 7.98
C ALA A 184 3.77 3.86 7.04
N GLY A 185 2.78 3.18 6.47
CA GLY A 185 3.00 2.07 5.54
C GLY A 185 3.74 2.53 4.29
N CYS A 186 3.36 3.66 3.70
CA CYS A 186 4.03 4.22 2.54
C CYS A 186 5.51 4.54 2.85
N PHE A 187 5.76 5.25 3.95
CA PHE A 187 7.13 5.62 4.34
C PHE A 187 8.00 4.39 4.65
N LEU A 188 7.51 3.48 5.50
CA LEU A 188 8.26 2.28 5.86
C LEU A 188 8.37 1.25 4.74
N GLY A 189 7.52 1.36 3.70
CA GLY A 189 7.57 0.49 2.52
C GLY A 189 8.43 1.03 1.40
N THR A 190 8.39 2.35 1.15
CA THR A 190 8.95 2.93 -0.09
C THR A 190 9.70 4.25 0.13
N GLY A 191 9.82 4.70 1.37
CA GLY A 191 10.59 5.91 1.70
C GLY A 191 9.81 7.22 1.61
N LEU A 192 10.56 8.32 1.62
CA LEU A 192 10.02 9.66 1.74
C LEU A 192 9.31 10.11 0.45
N ALA A 193 9.94 9.96 -0.71
CA ALA A 193 9.44 10.52 -1.96
C ALA A 193 8.03 10.02 -2.32
N PRO A 194 7.71 8.70 -2.27
CA PRO A 194 6.34 8.23 -2.48
C PRO A 194 5.36 8.63 -1.37
N THR A 195 5.83 9.02 -0.19
CA THR A 195 4.96 9.45 0.92
C THR A 195 4.48 10.90 0.77
N LEU A 196 5.22 11.74 0.08
CA LEU A 196 4.89 13.16 -0.10
C LEU A 196 3.49 13.42 -0.70
N PRO A 197 3.00 12.70 -1.73
CA PRO A 197 1.66 12.89 -2.24
C PRO A 197 0.56 12.64 -1.20
N LEU A 198 0.72 11.65 -0.31
CA LEU A 198 -0.22 11.40 0.78
C LEU A 198 -0.23 12.54 1.79
N LEU A 199 0.93 13.12 2.09
CA LEU A 199 1.02 14.29 2.96
C LEU A 199 0.42 15.52 2.29
N ALA A 200 0.65 15.71 0.99
CA ALA A 200 0.17 16.86 0.22
C ALA A 200 -1.37 16.88 0.05
N ILE A 201 -2.04 15.72 0.02
CA ILE A 201 -3.50 15.66 -0.12
C ILE A 201 -4.24 16.01 1.18
N ALA A 202 -3.61 15.89 2.34
CA ALA A 202 -4.25 16.15 3.63
C ALA A 202 -4.74 17.61 3.80
N PRO A 203 -3.95 18.64 3.46
CA PRO A 203 -4.43 20.04 3.47
C PRO A 203 -5.64 20.26 2.56
N VAL A 204 -5.70 19.58 1.42
CA VAL A 204 -6.84 19.65 0.48
C VAL A 204 -8.08 19.03 1.13
N ALA A 205 -7.95 17.85 1.73
CA ALA A 205 -9.04 17.17 2.43
C ALA A 205 -9.55 18.02 3.63
N TRP A 206 -8.66 18.66 4.37
CA TRP A 206 -8.99 19.60 5.42
C TRP A 206 -9.76 20.80 4.88
N TRP A 207 -9.27 21.42 3.81
CA TRP A 207 -9.88 22.61 3.20
C TRP A 207 -11.28 22.35 2.65
N LEU A 208 -11.49 21.17 2.05
CA LEU A 208 -12.76 20.72 1.50
C LEU A 208 -13.76 20.22 2.57
N SER A 209 -13.28 19.96 3.79
CA SER A 209 -14.13 19.45 4.87
C SER A 209 -15.13 20.49 5.36
N PRO A 210 -16.42 20.14 5.54
CA PRO A 210 -17.44 21.02 6.14
C PRO A 210 -17.11 21.43 7.58
N ASP A 211 -16.45 20.55 8.34
CA ASP A 211 -16.03 20.77 9.74
C ASP A 211 -14.49 20.76 9.80
N ARG A 212 -13.89 21.89 9.50
CA ARG A 212 -12.43 22.05 9.45
C ARG A 212 -11.71 21.77 10.77
N PRO A 213 -12.20 22.26 11.94
CA PRO A 213 -11.55 21.94 13.22
C PRO A 213 -11.51 20.44 13.50
N LYS A 214 -12.60 19.72 13.25
CA LYS A 214 -12.69 18.28 13.44
C LYS A 214 -11.81 17.53 12.43
N ALA A 215 -11.78 17.99 11.19
CA ALA A 215 -10.89 17.41 10.16
C ALA A 215 -9.42 17.59 10.53
N LEU A 216 -9.03 18.78 10.98
CA LEU A 216 -7.66 19.04 11.45
C LEU A 216 -7.28 18.12 12.61
N HIS A 217 -8.14 18.00 13.62
CA HIS A 217 -7.90 17.11 14.75
C HIS A 217 -7.74 15.65 14.29
N THR A 218 -8.57 15.21 13.36
CA THR A 218 -8.49 13.86 12.76
C THR A 218 -7.16 13.62 12.05
N LEU A 219 -6.71 14.59 11.24
CA LEU A 219 -5.43 14.50 10.53
C LEU A 219 -4.24 14.51 11.49
N LEU A 220 -4.28 15.33 12.53
CA LEU A 220 -3.23 15.35 13.56
C LEU A 220 -3.12 14.03 14.31
N ILE A 221 -4.25 13.38 14.62
CA ILE A 221 -4.24 12.01 15.19
C ILE A 221 -3.59 11.03 14.19
N GLY A 222 -3.96 11.11 12.91
CA GLY A 222 -3.34 10.27 11.89
C GLY A 222 -1.83 10.47 11.79
N LEU A 223 -1.37 11.73 11.77
CA LEU A 223 0.06 12.03 11.76
C LEU A 223 0.78 11.57 13.04
N ALA A 224 0.13 11.64 14.19
CA ALA A 224 0.67 11.11 15.44
C ALA A 224 0.82 9.59 15.38
N ILE A 225 -0.19 8.88 14.85
CA ILE A 225 -0.11 7.42 14.62
C ILE A 225 1.05 7.11 13.66
N ALA A 226 1.14 7.85 12.55
CA ALA A 226 2.23 7.67 11.58
C ALA A 226 3.59 7.89 12.24
N ALA A 227 3.77 8.95 13.02
CA ALA A 227 5.03 9.23 13.71
C ALA A 227 5.42 8.12 14.68
N VAL A 228 4.47 7.60 15.48
CA VAL A 228 4.72 6.49 16.42
C VAL A 228 5.17 5.22 15.69
N LEU A 229 4.65 4.96 14.50
CA LEU A 229 5.02 3.77 13.72
C LEU A 229 6.32 3.95 12.92
N ILE A 230 6.57 5.16 12.41
CA ILE A 230 7.74 5.46 11.59
C ILE A 230 9.01 5.59 12.44
N LEU A 231 8.95 6.43 13.50
CA LEU A 231 10.14 6.87 14.23
C LEU A 231 11.00 5.75 14.83
N PRO A 232 10.44 4.63 15.31
CA PRO A 232 11.27 3.57 15.90
C PRO A 232 12.35 3.05 14.96
N TRP A 233 12.03 2.81 13.68
CA TRP A 233 12.98 2.23 12.74
C TRP A 233 14.19 3.14 12.44
N PRO A 234 14.06 4.40 11.96
CA PRO A 234 15.21 5.25 11.67
C PRO A 234 15.98 5.63 12.95
N LEU A 235 15.32 5.72 14.11
CA LEU A 235 16.00 5.98 15.37
C LEU A 235 16.85 4.77 15.82
N LEU A 236 16.33 3.56 15.68
CA LEU A 236 17.10 2.34 15.95
C LEU A 236 18.27 2.22 14.97
N LEU A 237 18.03 2.46 13.68
CA LEU A 237 19.06 2.42 12.66
C LEU A 237 20.18 3.45 12.95
N LEU A 238 19.81 4.69 13.32
CA LEU A 238 20.77 5.74 13.70
C LEU A 238 21.62 5.34 14.91
N ASN A 239 21.00 4.71 15.93
CA ASN A 239 21.70 4.38 17.17
C ASN A 239 22.55 3.12 17.05
N LEU A 240 22.08 2.11 16.32
CA LEU A 240 22.76 0.81 16.25
C LEU A 240 23.70 0.70 15.04
N GLU A 241 23.33 1.33 13.92
CA GLU A 241 24.06 1.24 12.66
C GLU A 241 24.14 2.61 11.94
N PRO A 242 24.89 3.60 12.51
CA PRO A 242 24.91 4.98 12.00
C PRO A 242 25.35 5.09 10.53
N ALA A 243 26.27 4.24 10.09
CA ALA A 243 26.75 4.24 8.70
C ALA A 243 25.63 3.86 7.72
N ARG A 244 24.80 2.89 8.05
CA ARG A 244 23.63 2.46 7.25
C ARG A 244 22.54 3.52 7.26
N PHE A 245 22.32 4.18 8.40
CA PHE A 245 21.39 5.32 8.48
C PHE A 245 21.79 6.45 7.52
N HIS A 246 23.08 6.85 7.52
CA HIS A 246 23.55 7.89 6.62
C HIS A 246 23.50 7.45 5.14
N GLY A 247 23.76 6.18 4.85
CA GLY A 247 23.60 5.62 3.51
C GLY A 247 22.15 5.69 3.04
N TRP A 248 21.20 5.23 3.86
CA TRP A 248 19.77 5.34 3.57
C TRP A 248 19.34 6.80 3.37
N LEU A 249 19.71 7.70 4.30
CA LEU A 249 19.34 9.11 4.20
C LEU A 249 19.89 9.77 2.93
N ALA A 250 21.11 9.42 2.53
CA ALA A 250 21.70 9.93 1.28
C ALA A 250 20.88 9.44 0.05
N THR A 251 20.39 8.20 0.06
CA THR A 251 19.54 7.66 -1.01
C THR A 251 18.17 8.34 -1.06
N GLU A 252 17.59 8.67 0.10
CA GLU A 252 16.30 9.36 0.18
C GLU A 252 16.35 10.82 -0.29
N LEU A 253 17.51 11.47 -0.20
CA LEU A 253 17.70 12.88 -0.53
C LEU A 253 18.34 13.11 -1.93
N ALA A 254 18.73 12.05 -2.64
CA ALA A 254 19.30 12.10 -3.98
C ALA A 254 18.24 12.22 -5.06
#